data_01c19e31b10a75d20e0e5f87b38f8eb9
#
_entry.id   01c19e31b10a75d20e0e5f87b38f8eb9
#
_cell.length_a   1.000
_cell.length_b   1.000
_cell.length_c   1.000
_cell.angle_alpha   90.00
_cell.angle_beta   90.00
_cell.angle_gamma   90.00
#
_symmetry.space_group_name_H-M   'P 1'
#
loop_
_entity.id
_entity.type
_entity.pdbx_description
1 polymer ?
#
loop_
_entity_poly.entity_id
_entity_poly.type
_entity_poly.pdbx_seq_one_letter_code
_entity_poly.pdbx_strand_id
1 'polypeptide(L)'
;GSEFNLFHSLSTNQMKNIKQLVVEFHFQDGHKKWQALQKIKQTHYLIHYHANNNNNVIYNINYQSIPAVFECTYVRKDLLDNPGLNKEPFPTKLDHRNTYTKLDFVIDCPPWVHK
;
A
#
# COMPACT_ATOMS: atom_id res chain seq x y z
N GLY A 1 5.34 -7.37 10.40
CA GLY A 1 4.46 -7.68 11.33
C GLY A 1 3.34 -8.64 11.06
N SER A 2 2.43 -8.66 11.97
CA SER A 2 1.29 -9.57 11.96
C SER A 2 0.26 -9.28 10.85
N GLU A 3 0.25 -8.08 10.31
CA GLU A 3 -0.69 -7.68 9.27
C GLU A 3 -0.61 -8.55 8.02
N PHE A 4 0.59 -8.94 7.59
CA PHE A 4 0.75 -9.81 6.44
C PHE A 4 0.23 -11.23 6.72
N ASN A 5 0.47 -11.74 7.92
CA ASN A 5 -0.04 -13.04 8.32
C ASN A 5 -1.57 -13.07 8.32
N LEU A 6 -2.20 -11.98 8.79
CA LEU A 6 -3.65 -11.84 8.75
C LEU A 6 -4.18 -11.97 7.32
N PHE A 7 -3.62 -11.23 6.37
CA PHE A 7 -4.09 -11.26 4.99
C PHE A 7 -3.82 -12.58 4.29
N HIS A 8 -2.75 -13.28 4.64
CA HIS A 8 -2.52 -14.64 4.15
C HIS A 8 -3.57 -15.64 4.65
N SER A 9 -4.07 -15.46 5.87
CA SER A 9 -5.05 -16.36 6.47
C SER A 9 -6.48 -16.12 6.00
N LEU A 10 -6.81 -14.91 5.51
CA LEU A 10 -8.14 -14.58 5.05
C LEU A 10 -8.42 -15.20 3.67
N SER A 11 -9.58 -15.82 3.51
CA SER A 11 -10.05 -16.27 2.21
C SER A 11 -10.48 -15.09 1.34
N THR A 12 -10.59 -15.30 0.03
CA THR A 12 -11.15 -14.31 -0.89
C THR A 12 -12.58 -13.91 -0.48
N ASN A 13 -13.40 -14.87 -0.04
CA ASN A 13 -14.76 -14.58 0.42
C ASN A 13 -14.76 -13.74 1.70
N GLN A 14 -13.85 -13.99 2.62
CA GLN A 14 -13.69 -13.17 3.83
C GLN A 14 -13.23 -11.75 3.47
N MET A 15 -12.31 -11.61 2.53
CA MET A 15 -11.86 -10.31 2.04
C MET A 15 -13.02 -9.50 1.44
N LYS A 16 -13.93 -10.14 0.73
CA LYS A 16 -15.11 -9.47 0.14
C LYS A 16 -16.06 -8.88 1.16
N ASN A 17 -16.00 -9.30 2.42
CA ASN A 17 -16.82 -8.74 3.50
C ASN A 17 -16.26 -7.44 4.06
N ILE A 18 -15.03 -7.05 3.69
CA ILE A 18 -14.38 -5.82 4.15
C ILE A 18 -14.66 -4.74 3.12
N LYS A 19 -15.40 -3.70 3.49
CA LYS A 19 -15.72 -2.58 2.58
C LYS A 19 -14.57 -1.63 2.41
N GLN A 20 -13.92 -1.27 3.50
CA GLN A 20 -12.79 -0.34 3.52
C GLN A 20 -11.73 -0.83 4.49
N LEU A 21 -10.47 -0.61 4.14
CA LEU A 21 -9.33 -1.10 4.88
C LEU A 21 -8.27 -0.03 4.94
N VAL A 22 -7.87 0.35 6.16
CA VAL A 22 -6.71 1.23 6.38
C VAL A 22 -5.70 0.43 7.19
N VAL A 23 -4.51 0.28 6.65
CA VAL A 23 -3.50 -0.56 7.30
C VAL A 23 -2.09 -0.02 7.10
N GLU A 24 -1.29 -0.04 8.15
CA GLU A 24 0.14 0.22 8.08
C GLU A 24 0.88 -1.10 7.93
N PHE A 25 1.66 -1.20 6.86
CA PHE A 25 2.46 -2.37 6.58
C PHE A 25 3.91 -2.15 6.98
N HIS A 26 4.48 -3.13 7.66
CA HIS A 26 5.91 -3.24 7.92
C HIS A 26 6.48 -4.26 6.95
N PHE A 27 6.87 -3.77 5.78
CA PHE A 27 7.35 -4.63 4.71
C PHE A 27 8.83 -4.97 4.95
N GLN A 28 9.06 -6.13 5.50
CA GLN A 28 10.39 -6.72 5.59
C GLN A 28 10.53 -7.69 4.43
N ASP A 29 11.68 -7.75 3.83
CA ASP A 29 11.96 -8.54 2.64
C ASP A 29 11.18 -9.87 2.55
N GLY A 30 10.62 -10.16 1.39
CA GLY A 30 10.03 -11.47 1.11
C GLY A 30 8.90 -11.49 0.09
N HIS A 31 8.92 -12.52 -0.76
CA HIS A 31 7.88 -12.78 -1.74
C HIS A 31 6.49 -13.02 -1.11
N LYS A 32 6.45 -13.59 0.08
CA LYS A 32 5.17 -13.83 0.80
C LYS A 32 4.45 -12.53 1.08
N LYS A 33 5.17 -11.48 1.45
CA LYS A 33 4.58 -10.16 1.73
C LYS A 33 4.07 -9.50 0.46
N TRP A 34 4.84 -9.62 -0.61
CA TRP A 34 4.39 -9.18 -1.92
C TRP A 34 3.11 -9.90 -2.36
N GLN A 35 3.05 -11.23 -2.16
CA GLN A 35 1.85 -12.01 -2.47
C GLN A 35 0.63 -11.56 -1.67
N ALA A 36 0.79 -11.17 -0.40
CA ALA A 36 -0.30 -10.63 0.39
C ALA A 36 -0.87 -9.33 -0.22
N LEU A 37 0.00 -8.43 -0.66
CA LEU A 37 -0.43 -7.21 -1.36
C LEU A 37 -1.16 -7.54 -2.66
N GLN A 38 -0.69 -8.50 -3.44
CA GLN A 38 -1.35 -8.94 -4.67
C GLN A 38 -2.72 -9.57 -4.39
N LYS A 39 -2.85 -10.27 -3.29
CA LYS A 39 -4.14 -10.85 -2.86
C LYS A 39 -5.17 -9.76 -2.54
N ILE A 40 -4.79 -8.74 -1.79
CA ILE A 40 -5.68 -7.61 -1.48
C ILE A 40 -6.15 -6.93 -2.78
N LYS A 41 -5.27 -6.79 -3.73
CA LYS A 41 -5.56 -6.20 -5.04
C LYS A 41 -6.66 -6.91 -5.81
N GLN A 42 -6.90 -8.19 -5.56
CA GLN A 42 -7.96 -8.95 -6.24
C GLN A 42 -9.36 -8.46 -5.88
N THR A 43 -9.56 -7.96 -4.67
CA THR A 43 -10.87 -7.58 -4.13
C THR A 43 -11.02 -6.09 -3.85
N HIS A 44 -9.92 -5.37 -3.72
CA HIS A 44 -9.89 -3.97 -3.30
C HIS A 44 -9.04 -3.12 -4.23
N TYR A 45 -9.43 -1.85 -4.38
CA TYR A 45 -8.58 -0.82 -4.98
C TYR A 45 -7.81 -0.09 -3.90
N LEU A 46 -6.53 0.16 -4.17
CA LEU A 46 -5.72 1.07 -3.37
C LEU A 46 -6.08 2.51 -3.76
N ILE A 47 -6.68 3.26 -2.85
CA ILE A 47 -7.12 4.64 -3.12
C ILE A 47 -6.21 5.69 -2.50
N HIS A 48 -5.41 5.34 -1.50
CA HIS A 48 -4.42 6.23 -0.91
C HIS A 48 -3.24 5.45 -0.38
N TYR A 49 -2.07 6.09 -0.42
CA TYR A 49 -0.80 5.50 -0.02
C TYR A 49 0.09 6.58 0.59
N HIS A 50 0.76 6.26 1.70
CA HIS A 50 1.75 7.13 2.29
C HIS A 50 2.92 6.32 2.86
N ALA A 51 4.12 6.58 2.36
CA ALA A 51 5.34 5.97 2.89
C ALA A 51 5.70 6.63 4.23
N ASN A 52 6.03 5.81 5.24
CA ASN A 52 6.47 6.30 6.53
C ASN A 52 7.94 6.72 6.45
N ASN A 53 8.24 8.00 6.69
CA ASN A 53 9.58 8.55 6.57
C ASN A 53 10.48 8.28 7.79
N ASN A 54 9.99 7.58 8.81
CA ASN A 54 10.77 7.21 9.98
C ASN A 54 11.81 6.12 9.68
N ASN A 55 11.64 5.37 8.57
CA ASN A 55 12.55 4.33 8.12
C ASN A 55 12.99 4.63 6.68
N ASN A 56 14.31 4.65 6.45
CA ASN A 56 14.88 5.00 5.15
C ASN A 56 15.09 3.81 4.22
N VAL A 57 14.68 2.61 4.61
CA VAL A 57 14.90 1.41 3.81
C VAL A 57 13.83 1.29 2.72
N ILE A 58 14.28 1.04 1.50
CA ILE A 58 13.41 0.77 0.35
C ILE A 58 13.82 -0.56 -0.27
N TYR A 59 12.87 -1.46 -0.42
CA TYR A 59 13.08 -2.75 -1.08
C TYR A 59 12.72 -2.67 -2.55
N ASN A 60 13.52 -3.31 -3.40
CA ASN A 60 13.25 -3.41 -4.82
C ASN A 60 12.84 -4.85 -5.14
N ILE A 61 11.62 -5.04 -5.62
CA ILE A 61 11.06 -6.34 -5.97
C ILE A 61 10.41 -6.21 -7.36
N ASN A 62 10.84 -7.06 -8.30
CA ASN A 62 10.28 -7.07 -9.66
C ASN A 62 10.30 -5.66 -10.31
N TYR A 63 11.41 -4.95 -10.18
CA TYR A 63 11.59 -3.58 -10.68
C TYR A 63 10.63 -2.55 -10.07
N GLN A 64 10.06 -2.84 -8.91
CA GLN A 64 9.18 -1.95 -8.16
C GLN A 64 9.80 -1.60 -6.82
N SER A 65 9.58 -0.37 -6.37
CA SER A 65 10.16 0.14 -5.12
C SER A 65 9.11 0.15 -4.02
N ILE A 66 9.44 -0.50 -2.89
CA ILE A 66 8.53 -0.62 -1.75
C ILE A 66 9.25 -0.12 -0.50
N PRO A 67 8.80 0.99 0.10
CA PRO A 67 9.34 1.44 1.38
C PRO A 67 9.12 0.39 2.48
N ALA A 68 10.01 0.38 3.47
CA ALA A 68 9.93 -0.60 4.56
C ALA A 68 8.67 -0.46 5.40
N VAL A 69 8.15 0.75 5.56
CA VAL A 69 6.92 1.02 6.29
C VAL A 69 6.05 1.97 5.47
N PHE A 70 4.80 1.59 5.27
CA PHE A 70 3.85 2.41 4.53
C PHE A 70 2.42 2.14 4.97
N GLU A 71 1.56 3.14 4.77
CA GLU A 71 0.15 3.08 5.05
C GLU A 71 -0.65 3.02 3.76
N CYS A 72 -1.62 2.13 3.71
CA CYS A 72 -2.51 1.97 2.58
C CYS A 72 -3.96 2.15 3.00
N THR A 73 -4.74 2.82 2.15
CA THR A 73 -6.19 2.85 2.25
C THR A 73 -6.77 2.15 1.04
N TYR A 74 -7.58 1.13 1.30
CA TYR A 74 -8.23 0.34 0.27
C TYR A 74 -9.74 0.47 0.35
N VAL A 75 -10.40 0.32 -0.77
CA VAL A 75 -11.85 0.23 -0.85
C VAL A 75 -12.24 -0.96 -1.72
N ARG A 76 -13.31 -1.67 -1.33
CA ARG A 76 -13.79 -2.82 -2.11
C ARG A 76 -14.19 -2.38 -3.52
N LYS A 77 -13.84 -3.21 -4.51
CA LYS A 77 -13.95 -2.83 -5.93
C LYS A 77 -15.36 -2.48 -6.38
N ASP A 78 -16.38 -3.11 -5.79
CA ASP A 78 -17.78 -2.84 -6.14
C ASP A 78 -18.27 -1.46 -5.68
N LEU A 79 -17.51 -0.78 -4.82
CA LEU A 79 -17.86 0.54 -4.30
C LEU A 79 -17.34 1.69 -5.16
N LEU A 80 -16.53 1.42 -6.19
CA LEU A 80 -16.01 2.42 -7.11
C LEU A 80 -16.27 2.00 -8.56
N ASP A 81 -16.74 2.97 -9.37
CA ASP A 81 -16.95 2.76 -10.79
C ASP A 81 -15.70 3.14 -11.58
N ASN A 82 -15.10 2.18 -12.28
CA ASN A 82 -14.01 2.39 -13.24
C ASN A 82 -12.93 3.39 -12.80
N PRO A 83 -12.30 3.20 -11.64
CA PRO A 83 -11.22 4.08 -11.24
C PRO A 83 -10.05 3.93 -12.20
N GLY A 84 -9.47 5.04 -12.64
CA GLY A 84 -8.24 5.03 -13.42
C GLY A 84 -7.03 4.66 -12.55
N LEU A 85 -5.91 4.36 -13.21
CA LEU A 85 -4.64 4.19 -12.51
C LEU A 85 -4.14 5.54 -11.99
N ASN A 86 -3.59 5.54 -10.78
CA ASN A 86 -3.03 6.76 -10.21
C ASN A 86 -1.77 7.19 -10.97
N LYS A 87 -1.75 8.45 -11.40
CA LYS A 87 -0.60 9.07 -12.08
C LYS A 87 0.06 10.16 -11.24
N GLU A 88 -0.53 10.51 -10.10
CA GLU A 88 -0.02 11.55 -9.21
C GLU A 88 0.96 10.97 -8.18
N PRO A 89 2.07 11.67 -7.91
CA PRO A 89 3.01 11.22 -6.88
C PRO A 89 2.45 11.37 -5.48
N PHE A 90 3.04 10.66 -4.54
CA PHE A 90 2.81 10.80 -3.11
C PHE A 90 4.04 11.46 -2.45
N PRO A 91 3.88 12.24 -1.38
CA PRO A 91 2.63 12.48 -0.64
C PRO A 91 1.71 13.49 -1.35
N THR A 92 0.45 13.49 -0.97
CA THR A 92 -0.52 14.50 -1.40
C THR A 92 -0.49 15.70 -0.44
N LYS A 93 -1.22 16.77 -0.79
CA LYS A 93 -1.33 17.95 0.08
C LYS A 93 -1.98 17.67 1.43
N LEU A 94 -2.74 16.57 1.55
CA LEU A 94 -3.43 16.18 2.77
C LEU A 94 -2.58 15.31 3.70
N ASP A 95 -1.43 14.84 3.23
CA ASP A 95 -0.55 13.98 4.00
C ASP A 95 0.31 14.80 4.96
N HIS A 96 0.60 14.19 6.12
CA HIS A 96 1.52 14.75 7.11
C HIS A 96 2.70 13.79 7.31
N ARG A 97 3.89 14.36 7.52
CA ARG A 97 5.09 13.57 7.80
C ARG A 97 4.92 12.77 9.09
N ASN A 98 5.34 11.51 9.07
CA ASN A 98 5.38 10.70 10.28
C ASN A 98 6.46 11.20 11.24
N THR A 99 7.60 11.63 10.70
CA THR A 99 8.69 12.24 11.45
C THR A 99 8.98 13.63 10.91
N TYR A 100 8.72 14.67 11.73
CA TYR A 100 8.83 16.06 11.29
C TYR A 100 10.26 16.51 11.01
N THR A 101 11.26 15.85 11.61
CA THR A 101 12.66 16.19 11.43
C THR A 101 13.28 15.67 10.14
N LYS A 102 12.55 14.83 9.39
CA LYS A 102 12.97 14.27 8.10
C LYS A 102 12.05 14.73 6.99
N LEU A 103 12.61 14.85 5.78
CA LEU A 103 11.78 15.05 4.59
C LEU A 103 10.93 13.81 4.35
N ASP A 104 9.71 14.02 3.88
CA ASP A 104 8.83 12.92 3.50
C ASP A 104 9.37 12.23 2.24
N PHE A 105 9.10 10.91 2.10
CA PHE A 105 9.40 10.22 0.86
C PHE A 105 8.51 10.72 -0.26
N VAL A 106 9.12 11.06 -1.38
CA VAL A 106 8.37 11.33 -2.61
C VAL A 106 8.31 10.03 -3.39
N ILE A 107 7.11 9.50 -3.55
CA ILE A 107 6.85 8.24 -4.24
C ILE A 107 6.20 8.55 -5.58
N ASP A 108 6.95 8.31 -6.66
CA ASP A 108 6.53 8.62 -8.03
C ASP A 108 6.89 7.48 -8.99
N CYS A 109 6.71 6.25 -8.51
CA CYS A 109 7.12 5.05 -9.23
C CYS A 109 6.14 3.88 -8.97
N PRO A 110 6.18 2.83 -9.84
CA PRO A 110 5.42 1.62 -9.58
C PRO A 110 5.84 0.94 -8.26
N PRO A 111 4.92 0.25 -7.59
CA PRO A 111 3.54 -0.05 -8.00
C PRO A 111 2.52 1.05 -7.64
N TRP A 112 2.96 2.18 -7.09
CA TRP A 112 2.10 3.18 -6.47
C TRP A 112 1.63 4.25 -7.45
N VAL A 113 2.46 4.59 -8.42
CA VAL A 113 2.17 5.60 -9.44
C VAL A 113 2.38 4.98 -10.82
N HIS A 114 1.43 5.17 -11.71
CA HIS A 114 1.41 4.59 -13.06
C HIS A 114 1.46 5.71 -14.11
N LYS A 115 2.67 6.09 -14.50
CA LYS A 115 2.89 7.10 -15.53
C LYS A 115 3.08 6.51 -16.92
#